data_850a903b7ef701db6d1091fbee452191
#
_entry.id   850a903b7ef701db6d1091fbee452191
#
_cell.length_a   1.000
_cell.length_b   1.000
_cell.length_c   1.000
_cell.angle_alpha   90.00
_cell.angle_beta   90.00
_cell.angle_gamma   90.00
#
_symmetry.space_group_name_H-M   'P 1'
#
loop_
_entity.id
_entity.type
_entity.pdbx_description
1 polymer ?
#
loop_
_entity_poly.entity_id
_entity_poly.type
_entity_poly.pdbx_seq_one_letter_code
_entity_poly.pdbx_strand_id
1 'polypeptide(L)'
;MNIIVTGGAGFIGSNFIFHMLDKYPDYRIVCLDCLTYAGNLSTLEPVMDNPNFRFVKESITDRDAVYKLFEEEHPDMVVNFAAESHVDRSIENPQVFLDTNIIGTSVLMDACRKYGIKRYHQVSTDEVYGDLPLDRPDLFFHEDTPIHTSSPYSSSKAAADLLVLAYHRTYGLPVTISRCSNNYGPYHFPEKLIPLMIANALNDKPLPVYGTGENVRDWLYVEDHCKAIDLIIHNGRVGEVYNVGGHNEKTNLEIVKIICRELDKPDRKSTRLNSSHAR
;
A
#
# COMPACT_ATOMS: atom_id res chain seq x y z
N MET A 1 11.32 19.44 7.95
CA MET A 1 11.66 18.01 7.83
C MET A 1 11.61 17.63 6.38
N ASN A 2 12.54 16.78 5.91
CA ASN A 2 12.61 16.36 4.51
C ASN A 2 12.27 14.86 4.41
N ILE A 3 11.23 14.50 3.66
CA ILE A 3 10.70 13.13 3.59
C ILE A 3 10.69 12.65 2.15
N ILE A 4 11.34 11.51 1.88
CA ILE A 4 11.13 10.78 0.62
C ILE A 4 9.93 9.85 0.78
N VAL A 5 8.96 10.00 -0.11
CA VAL A 5 7.78 9.13 -0.24
C VAL A 5 7.92 8.35 -1.54
N THR A 6 8.15 7.05 -1.46
CA THR A 6 8.24 6.21 -2.66
C THR A 6 6.86 5.65 -3.01
N GLY A 7 6.57 5.44 -4.29
CA GLY A 7 5.24 5.00 -4.73
C GLY A 7 4.15 6.07 -4.53
N GLY A 8 4.56 7.35 -4.47
CA GLY A 8 3.66 8.46 -4.17
C GLY A 8 2.69 8.85 -5.28
N ALA A 9 2.91 8.41 -6.53
CA ALA A 9 1.94 8.58 -7.62
C ALA A 9 0.85 7.50 -7.64
N GLY A 10 0.93 6.52 -6.73
CA GLY A 10 -0.07 5.49 -6.51
C GLY A 10 -1.19 5.95 -5.56
N PHE A 11 -2.18 5.08 -5.35
CA PHE A 11 -3.38 5.36 -4.57
C PHE A 11 -3.11 5.83 -3.13
N ILE A 12 -2.48 5.00 -2.29
CA ILE A 12 -2.28 5.33 -0.87
C ILE A 12 -1.21 6.40 -0.73
N GLY A 13 -0.12 6.30 -1.51
CA GLY A 13 0.99 7.24 -1.45
C GLY A 13 0.61 8.69 -1.80
N SER A 14 -0.27 8.90 -2.78
CA SER A 14 -0.77 10.25 -3.12
C SER A 14 -1.62 10.86 -2.01
N ASN A 15 -2.55 10.08 -1.44
CA ASN A 15 -3.35 10.53 -0.29
C ASN A 15 -2.47 10.87 0.92
N PHE A 16 -1.41 10.09 1.15
CA PHE A 16 -0.44 10.38 2.20
C PHE A 16 0.32 11.69 1.94
N ILE A 17 0.76 11.93 0.70
CA ILE A 17 1.44 13.18 0.31
C ILE A 17 0.51 14.38 0.56
N PHE A 18 -0.77 14.29 0.16
CA PHE A 18 -1.75 15.36 0.39
C PHE A 18 -1.95 15.63 1.87
N HIS A 19 -2.15 14.57 2.67
CA HIS A 19 -2.28 14.67 4.12
C HIS A 19 -1.05 15.35 4.77
N MET A 20 0.15 14.97 4.36
CA MET A 20 1.39 15.50 4.95
C MET A 20 1.62 16.96 4.59
N LEU A 21 1.40 17.35 3.32
CA LEU A 21 1.57 18.74 2.87
C LEU A 21 0.52 19.69 3.46
N ASP A 22 -0.71 19.21 3.69
CA ASP A 22 -1.78 19.97 4.33
C ASP A 22 -1.49 20.18 5.83
N LYS A 23 -1.12 19.10 6.51
CA LYS A 23 -0.92 19.13 7.97
C LYS A 23 0.41 19.76 8.40
N TYR A 24 1.45 19.63 7.58
CA TYR A 24 2.81 20.08 7.87
C TYR A 24 3.36 20.96 6.74
N PRO A 25 2.90 22.20 6.61
CA PRO A 25 3.26 23.07 5.50
C PRO A 25 4.78 23.38 5.40
N ASP A 26 5.53 23.18 6.48
CA ASP A 26 6.97 23.37 6.51
C ASP A 26 7.76 22.09 6.15
N TYR A 27 7.07 20.96 5.89
CA TYR A 27 7.73 19.73 5.48
C TYR A 27 7.98 19.73 3.98
N ARG A 28 9.18 19.31 3.57
CA ARG A 28 9.47 19.05 2.18
C ARG A 28 9.20 17.58 1.87
N ILE A 29 8.39 17.33 0.84
CA ILE A 29 8.05 15.98 0.38
C ILE A 29 8.67 15.76 -1.01
N VAL A 30 9.48 14.72 -1.12
CA VAL A 30 10.05 14.26 -2.39
C VAL A 30 9.39 12.94 -2.76
N CYS A 31 8.58 12.96 -3.80
CA CYS A 31 7.90 11.77 -4.32
C CYS A 31 8.82 11.05 -5.31
N LEU A 32 9.21 9.82 -5.01
CA LEU A 32 9.95 8.94 -5.91
C LEU A 32 9.01 7.86 -6.45
N ASP A 33 8.74 7.88 -7.77
CA ASP A 33 7.84 6.93 -8.42
C ASP A 33 8.28 6.65 -9.86
N CYS A 34 8.29 5.41 -10.28
CA CYS A 34 8.67 5.05 -11.65
C CYS A 34 7.49 5.07 -12.65
N LEU A 35 6.28 5.37 -12.17
CA LEU A 35 5.05 5.42 -12.97
C LEU A 35 4.78 4.11 -13.72
N THR A 36 4.72 3.00 -12.98
CA THR A 36 4.22 1.72 -13.51
C THR A 36 2.71 1.80 -13.76
N TYR A 37 2.06 0.68 -14.03
CA TYR A 37 0.65 0.64 -14.41
C TYR A 37 -0.31 1.32 -13.40
N ALA A 38 0.02 1.33 -12.11
CA ALA A 38 -0.81 1.92 -11.05
C ALA A 38 -0.38 3.33 -10.63
N GLY A 39 0.78 3.80 -11.07
CA GLY A 39 1.28 5.15 -10.83
C GLY A 39 0.80 6.12 -11.90
N ASN A 40 0.11 7.18 -11.51
CA ASN A 40 -0.39 8.18 -12.44
C ASN A 40 -0.01 9.59 -11.98
N LEU A 41 0.78 10.29 -12.81
CA LEU A 41 1.24 11.64 -12.49
C LEU A 41 0.09 12.64 -12.32
N SER A 42 -1.03 12.46 -13.05
CA SER A 42 -2.19 13.33 -12.90
C SER A 42 -2.82 13.29 -11.51
N THR A 43 -2.61 12.20 -10.76
CA THR A 43 -3.04 12.10 -9.36
C THR A 43 -2.36 13.17 -8.49
N LEU A 44 -1.14 13.58 -8.82
CA LEU A 44 -0.34 14.55 -8.07
C LEU A 44 -0.54 15.99 -8.53
N GLU A 45 -1.38 16.25 -9.56
CA GLU A 45 -1.67 17.63 -10.05
C GLU A 45 -2.00 18.61 -8.90
N PRO A 46 -2.78 18.25 -7.87
CA PRO A 46 -3.12 19.20 -6.79
C PRO A 46 -1.92 19.75 -6.01
N VAL A 47 -0.77 19.08 -6.07
CA VAL A 47 0.44 19.44 -5.30
C VAL A 47 1.65 19.78 -6.17
N MET A 48 1.55 19.67 -7.49
CA MET A 48 2.69 19.89 -8.40
C MET A 48 3.28 21.30 -8.30
N ASP A 49 2.45 22.31 -8.00
CA ASP A 49 2.90 23.71 -7.85
C ASP A 49 3.28 24.06 -6.39
N ASN A 50 3.20 23.10 -5.46
CA ASN A 50 3.58 23.36 -4.08
C ASN A 50 5.11 23.47 -3.97
N PRO A 51 5.68 24.59 -3.45
CA PRO A 51 7.12 24.80 -3.36
C PRO A 51 7.84 23.76 -2.48
N ASN A 52 7.11 23.08 -1.61
CA ASN A 52 7.62 22.04 -0.73
C ASN A 52 7.42 20.62 -1.30
N PHE A 53 6.94 20.49 -2.55
CA PHE A 53 6.79 19.22 -3.23
C PHE A 53 7.76 19.10 -4.41
N ARG A 54 8.37 17.92 -4.56
CA ARG A 54 9.18 17.56 -5.74
C ARG A 54 8.80 16.16 -6.21
N PHE A 55 8.54 16.00 -7.49
CA PHE A 55 8.39 14.68 -8.12
C PHE A 55 9.70 14.25 -8.81
N VAL A 56 10.08 12.99 -8.63
CA VAL A 56 11.25 12.35 -9.24
C VAL A 56 10.79 11.04 -9.88
N LYS A 57 10.97 10.93 -11.21
CA LYS A 57 10.61 9.72 -11.96
C LYS A 57 11.81 8.77 -12.02
N GLU A 58 11.93 7.90 -11.03
CA GLU A 58 12.97 6.87 -10.95
C GLU A 58 12.45 5.62 -10.24
N SER A 59 13.13 4.50 -10.42
CA SER A 59 12.79 3.23 -9.73
C SER A 59 13.55 3.09 -8.42
N ILE A 60 12.89 2.53 -7.40
CA ILE A 60 13.56 2.14 -6.15
C ILE A 60 14.60 1.02 -6.35
N THR A 61 14.56 0.30 -7.49
CA THR A 61 15.54 -0.73 -7.83
C THR A 61 16.81 -0.14 -8.44
N ASP A 62 16.77 1.11 -8.90
CA ASP A 62 17.95 1.80 -9.42
C ASP A 62 18.77 2.37 -8.26
N ARG A 63 19.83 1.64 -7.89
CA ARG A 63 20.71 2.00 -6.77
C ARG A 63 21.38 3.36 -6.95
N ASP A 64 21.85 3.65 -8.16
CA ASP A 64 22.60 4.89 -8.42
C ASP A 64 21.65 6.09 -8.38
N ALA A 65 20.46 5.98 -8.95
CA ALA A 65 19.45 7.01 -8.89
C ALA A 65 18.98 7.27 -7.44
N VAL A 66 18.71 6.21 -6.66
CA VAL A 66 18.34 6.32 -5.25
C VAL A 66 19.43 7.00 -4.44
N TYR A 67 20.70 6.59 -4.59
CA TYR A 67 21.80 7.17 -3.86
C TYR A 67 22.02 8.64 -4.19
N LYS A 68 21.96 8.99 -5.48
CA LYS A 68 22.01 10.37 -5.95
C LYS A 68 20.88 11.21 -5.35
N LEU A 69 19.65 10.68 -5.30
CA LEU A 69 18.52 11.37 -4.69
C LEU A 69 18.76 11.65 -3.19
N PHE A 70 19.31 10.67 -2.44
CA PHE A 70 19.63 10.86 -1.03
C PHE A 70 20.77 11.90 -0.83
N GLU A 71 21.73 11.97 -1.74
CA GLU A 71 22.79 12.98 -1.72
C GLU A 71 22.26 14.39 -2.03
N GLU A 72 21.29 14.51 -2.93
CA GLU A 72 20.69 15.81 -3.27
C GLU A 72 19.74 16.32 -2.18
N GLU A 73 18.86 15.43 -1.66
CA GLU A 73 17.75 15.83 -0.81
C GLU A 73 18.05 15.74 0.68
N HIS A 74 19.06 14.99 1.11
CA HIS A 74 19.39 14.77 2.53
C HIS A 74 18.16 14.45 3.38
N PRO A 75 17.42 13.35 3.09
CA PRO A 75 16.16 13.08 3.75
C PRO A 75 16.33 12.79 5.24
N ASP A 76 15.38 13.28 6.03
CA ASP A 76 15.24 12.90 7.45
C ASP A 76 14.52 11.55 7.57
N MET A 77 13.52 11.31 6.71
CA MET A 77 12.68 10.13 6.74
C MET A 77 12.44 9.56 5.34
N VAL A 78 12.15 8.26 5.29
CA VAL A 78 11.64 7.56 4.10
C VAL A 78 10.37 6.82 4.46
N VAL A 79 9.32 7.00 3.65
CA VAL A 79 8.07 6.23 3.74
C VAL A 79 7.90 5.46 2.44
N ASN A 80 7.98 4.13 2.53
CA ASN A 80 8.00 3.26 1.36
C ASN A 80 6.60 2.70 1.06
N PHE A 81 5.92 3.30 0.06
CA PHE A 81 4.69 2.75 -0.53
C PHE A 81 4.97 2.01 -1.84
N ALA A 82 6.16 2.20 -2.45
CA ALA A 82 6.48 1.57 -3.73
C ALA A 82 6.45 0.05 -3.61
N ALA A 83 5.54 -0.56 -4.36
CA ALA A 83 5.37 -2.00 -4.42
C ALA A 83 4.58 -2.40 -5.67
N GLU A 84 4.88 -3.56 -6.21
CA GLU A 84 3.91 -4.31 -7.02
C GLU A 84 2.88 -4.94 -6.08
N SER A 85 1.57 -4.77 -6.38
CA SER A 85 0.50 -5.06 -5.39
C SER A 85 -0.70 -5.85 -5.90
N HIS A 86 -0.66 -6.35 -7.14
CA HIS A 86 -1.78 -7.09 -7.72
C HIS A 86 -1.54 -8.60 -7.62
N VAL A 87 -2.36 -9.31 -6.81
CA VAL A 87 -2.18 -10.75 -6.54
C VAL A 87 -2.16 -11.57 -7.83
N ASP A 88 -3.16 -11.42 -8.74
CA ASP A 88 -3.20 -12.22 -9.98
C ASP A 88 -1.96 -11.99 -10.84
N ARG A 89 -1.50 -10.74 -10.99
CA ARG A 89 -0.25 -10.43 -11.71
C ARG A 89 0.97 -11.08 -11.05
N SER A 90 0.96 -11.24 -9.72
CA SER A 90 2.06 -11.91 -9.02
C SER A 90 2.14 -13.41 -9.35
N ILE A 91 1.01 -14.03 -9.68
CA ILE A 91 0.94 -15.44 -10.11
C ILE A 91 1.46 -15.59 -11.55
N GLU A 92 1.11 -14.62 -12.42
CA GLU A 92 1.53 -14.63 -13.83
C GLU A 92 3.01 -14.27 -13.99
N ASN A 93 3.51 -13.28 -13.25
CA ASN A 93 4.89 -12.80 -13.32
C ASN A 93 5.43 -12.45 -11.93
N PRO A 94 5.86 -13.45 -11.13
CA PRO A 94 6.36 -13.22 -9.78
C PRO A 94 7.67 -12.43 -9.74
N GLN A 95 8.50 -12.48 -10.79
CA GLN A 95 9.82 -11.84 -10.80
C GLN A 95 9.76 -10.34 -10.54
N VAL A 96 8.80 -9.64 -11.16
CA VAL A 96 8.63 -8.18 -10.97
C VAL A 96 8.34 -7.83 -9.50
N PHE A 97 7.62 -8.71 -8.78
CA PHE A 97 7.34 -8.54 -7.35
C PHE A 97 8.58 -8.76 -6.50
N LEU A 98 9.43 -9.73 -6.84
CA LEU A 98 10.70 -9.93 -6.15
C LEU A 98 11.64 -8.75 -6.35
N ASP A 99 11.76 -8.28 -7.58
CA ASP A 99 12.64 -7.15 -7.93
C ASP A 99 12.18 -5.87 -7.22
N THR A 100 10.90 -5.52 -7.32
CA THR A 100 10.39 -4.29 -6.73
C THR A 100 10.30 -4.38 -5.22
N ASN A 101 9.59 -5.39 -4.69
CA ASN A 101 9.23 -5.42 -3.27
C ASN A 101 10.41 -5.83 -2.39
N ILE A 102 11.33 -6.69 -2.87
CA ILE A 102 12.46 -7.17 -2.07
C ILE A 102 13.74 -6.41 -2.44
N ILE A 103 14.16 -6.45 -3.70
CA ILE A 103 15.42 -5.81 -4.11
C ILE A 103 15.31 -4.29 -3.99
N GLY A 104 14.18 -3.68 -4.43
CA GLY A 104 13.94 -2.25 -4.24
C GLY A 104 13.97 -1.83 -2.77
N THR A 105 13.34 -2.60 -1.87
CA THR A 105 13.42 -2.37 -0.43
C THR A 105 14.86 -2.47 0.08
N SER A 106 15.65 -3.46 -0.39
CA SER A 106 17.07 -3.59 -0.03
C SER A 106 17.89 -2.36 -0.43
N VAL A 107 17.66 -1.82 -1.64
CA VAL A 107 18.34 -0.61 -2.12
C VAL A 107 18.02 0.60 -1.22
N LEU A 108 16.74 0.77 -0.86
CA LEU A 108 16.33 1.83 0.08
C LEU A 108 16.96 1.66 1.46
N MET A 109 16.99 0.43 1.99
CA MET A 109 17.61 0.12 3.29
C MET A 109 19.10 0.45 3.31
N ASP A 110 19.84 0.08 2.24
CA ASP A 110 21.25 0.40 2.10
C ASP A 110 21.49 1.92 2.03
N ALA A 111 20.66 2.65 1.28
CA ALA A 111 20.73 4.11 1.21
C ALA A 111 20.44 4.73 2.59
N CYS A 112 19.38 4.29 3.26
CA CYS A 112 19.03 4.73 4.61
C CYS A 112 20.17 4.54 5.61
N ARG A 113 20.83 3.39 5.54
CA ARG A 113 22.01 3.10 6.38
C ARG A 113 23.18 3.99 6.03
N LYS A 114 23.50 4.16 4.73
CA LYS A 114 24.64 4.96 4.26
C LYS A 114 24.52 6.42 4.67
N TYR A 115 23.31 6.99 4.54
CA TYR A 115 23.06 8.41 4.77
C TYR A 115 22.51 8.74 6.17
N GLY A 116 22.31 7.74 7.04
CA GLY A 116 22.00 7.91 8.45
C GLY A 116 20.65 8.58 8.70
N ILE A 117 19.57 8.12 8.06
CA ILE A 117 18.24 8.69 8.22
C ILE A 117 17.68 8.51 9.64
N LYS A 118 16.76 9.40 10.04
CA LYS A 118 16.13 9.38 11.37
C LYS A 118 14.99 8.37 11.49
N ARG A 119 14.33 8.03 10.38
CA ARG A 119 13.20 7.07 10.35
C ARG A 119 13.00 6.48 8.97
N TYR A 120 12.82 5.16 8.92
CA TYR A 120 12.27 4.46 7.76
C TYR A 120 10.94 3.82 8.13
N HIS A 121 9.93 3.99 7.30
CA HIS A 121 8.64 3.35 7.46
C HIS A 121 8.31 2.49 6.25
N GLN A 122 8.04 1.21 6.49
CA GLN A 122 7.57 0.25 5.48
C GLN A 122 6.05 0.12 5.54
N VAL A 123 5.39 0.44 4.45
CA VAL A 123 3.96 0.15 4.30
C VAL A 123 3.80 -1.27 3.74
N SER A 124 3.20 -2.14 4.53
CA SER A 124 2.97 -3.56 4.25
C SER A 124 1.48 -3.88 4.26
N THR A 125 1.11 -5.14 4.33
CA THR A 125 -0.25 -5.65 4.22
C THR A 125 -0.51 -6.74 5.25
N ASP A 126 -1.74 -6.90 5.70
CA ASP A 126 -2.22 -8.00 6.53
C ASP A 126 -2.19 -9.35 5.80
N GLU A 127 -2.14 -9.34 4.46
CA GLU A 127 -2.03 -10.57 3.65
C GLU A 127 -0.76 -11.39 3.95
N VAL A 128 0.21 -10.81 4.66
CA VAL A 128 1.39 -11.56 5.12
C VAL A 128 1.05 -12.61 6.18
N TYR A 129 -0.08 -12.43 6.88
CA TYR A 129 -0.55 -13.37 7.90
C TYR A 129 -1.33 -14.57 7.34
N GLY A 130 -1.79 -14.46 6.08
CA GLY A 130 -2.64 -15.48 5.44
C GLY A 130 -4.13 -15.24 5.68
N ASP A 131 -4.90 -16.32 5.80
CA ASP A 131 -6.34 -16.26 5.91
C ASP A 131 -6.81 -16.68 7.31
N LEU A 132 -7.87 -16.02 7.81
CA LEU A 132 -8.61 -16.46 8.99
C LEU A 132 -9.76 -17.38 8.59
N PRO A 133 -10.08 -18.41 9.42
CA PRO A 133 -11.24 -19.26 9.21
C PRO A 133 -12.54 -18.45 9.25
N LEU A 134 -13.42 -18.62 8.25
CA LEU A 134 -14.68 -17.88 8.15
C LEU A 134 -15.68 -18.22 9.27
N ASP A 135 -15.56 -19.41 9.87
CA ASP A 135 -16.38 -19.88 11.00
C ASP A 135 -15.89 -19.41 12.37
N ARG A 136 -14.83 -18.62 12.42
CA ARG A 136 -14.21 -18.08 13.65
C ARG A 136 -14.12 -16.55 13.61
N PRO A 137 -15.26 -15.84 13.70
CA PRO A 137 -15.29 -14.37 13.66
C PRO A 137 -14.68 -13.70 14.92
N ASP A 138 -14.31 -14.51 15.91
CA ASP A 138 -13.61 -14.10 17.13
C ASP A 138 -12.08 -13.98 16.95
N LEU A 139 -11.54 -14.44 15.83
CA LEU A 139 -10.10 -14.38 15.56
C LEU A 139 -9.73 -13.10 14.81
N PHE A 140 -8.62 -12.52 15.26
CA PHE A 140 -8.01 -11.34 14.63
C PHE A 140 -6.52 -11.57 14.46
N PHE A 141 -5.92 -10.88 13.51
CA PHE A 141 -4.46 -10.80 13.39
C PHE A 141 -3.89 -9.86 14.45
N HIS A 142 -2.83 -10.31 15.10
CA HIS A 142 -2.00 -9.51 16.00
C HIS A 142 -0.62 -9.33 15.38
N GLU A 143 0.16 -8.37 15.84
CA GLU A 143 1.48 -8.08 15.30
C GLU A 143 2.48 -9.24 15.48
N ASP A 144 2.24 -10.12 16.45
CA ASP A 144 3.01 -11.34 16.72
C ASP A 144 2.43 -12.58 16.03
N THR A 145 1.32 -12.46 15.29
CA THR A 145 0.77 -13.57 14.48
C THR A 145 1.84 -14.08 13.51
N PRO A 146 2.10 -15.40 13.45
CA PRO A 146 3.05 -15.97 12.52
C PRO A 146 2.75 -15.62 11.07
N ILE A 147 3.80 -15.31 10.30
CA ILE A 147 3.69 -15.05 8.87
C ILE A 147 3.35 -16.35 8.15
N HIS A 148 2.26 -16.35 7.37
CA HIS A 148 1.76 -17.50 6.62
C HIS A 148 1.17 -17.07 5.28
N THR A 149 2.03 -16.73 4.33
CA THR A 149 1.65 -16.13 3.05
C THR A 149 0.98 -17.12 2.09
N SER A 150 0.01 -16.63 1.31
CA SER A 150 -0.81 -17.43 0.37
C SER A 150 -0.55 -17.12 -1.11
N SER A 151 0.27 -16.11 -1.43
CA SER A 151 0.55 -15.69 -2.81
C SER A 151 2.01 -15.22 -2.99
N PRO A 152 2.54 -15.18 -4.24
CA PRO A 152 3.83 -14.55 -4.50
C PRO A 152 3.90 -13.09 -4.06
N TYR A 153 2.78 -12.34 -4.20
CA TYR A 153 2.67 -10.96 -3.69
C TYR A 153 2.86 -10.92 -2.17
N SER A 154 2.04 -11.63 -1.40
CA SER A 154 2.13 -11.61 0.06
C SER A 154 3.49 -12.14 0.55
N SER A 155 4.07 -13.13 -0.14
CA SER A 155 5.42 -13.62 0.15
C SER A 155 6.49 -12.56 -0.08
N SER A 156 6.40 -11.78 -1.16
CA SER A 156 7.33 -10.67 -1.43
C SER A 156 7.23 -9.54 -0.41
N LYS A 157 6.01 -9.23 0.07
CA LYS A 157 5.78 -8.25 1.13
C LYS A 157 6.32 -8.74 2.48
N ALA A 158 6.08 -10.00 2.82
CA ALA A 158 6.62 -10.62 4.03
C ALA A 158 8.15 -10.64 4.02
N ALA A 159 8.78 -10.97 2.89
CA ALA A 159 10.23 -10.93 2.73
C ALA A 159 10.79 -9.51 2.92
N ALA A 160 10.11 -8.48 2.38
CA ALA A 160 10.47 -7.08 2.60
C ALA A 160 10.38 -6.71 4.09
N ASP A 161 9.29 -7.09 4.79
CA ASP A 161 9.13 -6.85 6.23
C ASP A 161 10.27 -7.48 7.04
N LEU A 162 10.57 -8.74 6.76
CA LEU A 162 11.66 -9.46 7.44
C LEU A 162 13.03 -8.82 7.16
N LEU A 163 13.26 -8.33 5.95
CA LEU A 163 14.48 -7.61 5.59
C LEU A 163 14.59 -6.30 6.38
N VAL A 164 13.53 -5.51 6.46
CA VAL A 164 13.49 -4.26 7.23
C VAL A 164 13.81 -4.51 8.71
N LEU A 165 13.18 -5.53 9.33
CA LEU A 165 13.48 -5.91 10.70
C LEU A 165 14.90 -6.44 10.90
N ALA A 166 15.46 -7.14 9.91
CA ALA A 166 16.85 -7.60 9.94
C ALA A 166 17.83 -6.42 9.93
N TYR A 167 17.57 -5.38 9.11
CA TYR A 167 18.40 -4.17 9.11
C TYR A 167 18.33 -3.42 10.45
N HIS A 168 17.17 -3.39 11.09
CA HIS A 168 17.06 -2.86 12.45
C HIS A 168 17.94 -3.64 13.43
N ARG A 169 17.78 -4.97 13.47
CA ARG A 169 18.53 -5.83 14.41
C ARG A 169 20.03 -5.81 14.17
N THR A 170 20.47 -5.79 12.89
CA THR A 170 21.89 -5.92 12.53
C THR A 170 22.61 -4.60 12.57
N TYR A 171 21.97 -3.52 12.13
CA TYR A 171 22.62 -2.22 11.93
C TYR A 171 22.04 -1.10 12.80
N GLY A 172 21.01 -1.38 13.59
CA GLY A 172 20.35 -0.37 14.42
C GLY A 172 19.53 0.66 13.63
N LEU A 173 19.15 0.35 12.38
CA LEU A 173 18.39 1.29 11.55
C LEU A 173 17.03 1.59 12.20
N PRO A 174 16.63 2.87 12.34
CA PRO A 174 15.38 3.25 13.00
C PRO A 174 14.17 3.00 12.08
N VAL A 175 13.60 1.80 12.13
CA VAL A 175 12.50 1.36 11.27
C VAL A 175 11.18 1.24 12.01
N THR A 176 10.08 1.34 11.27
CA THR A 176 8.74 0.91 11.68
C THR A 176 8.04 0.26 10.47
N ILE A 177 7.07 -0.62 10.72
CA ILE A 177 6.28 -1.28 9.69
C ILE A 177 4.80 -1.09 10.03
N SER A 178 3.96 -0.76 9.04
CA SER A 178 2.51 -0.90 9.15
C SER A 178 2.01 -2.02 8.24
N ARG A 179 1.12 -2.87 8.76
CA ARG A 179 0.39 -3.89 8.00
C ARG A 179 -1.07 -3.48 7.93
N CYS A 180 -1.50 -3.03 6.77
CA CYS A 180 -2.85 -2.51 6.62
C CYS A 180 -3.79 -3.54 6.02
N SER A 181 -5.07 -3.41 6.36
CA SER A 181 -6.17 -4.10 5.70
C SER A 181 -6.50 -3.45 4.33
N ASN A 182 -7.57 -3.92 3.65
CA ASN A 182 -7.92 -3.46 2.32
C ASN A 182 -8.33 -1.98 2.33
N ASN A 183 -7.57 -1.15 1.63
CA ASN A 183 -7.85 0.29 1.54
C ASN A 183 -8.91 0.60 0.47
N TYR A 184 -9.72 1.64 0.72
CA TYR A 184 -10.61 2.24 -0.26
C TYR A 184 -10.64 3.76 -0.11
N GLY A 185 -11.01 4.48 -1.17
CA GLY A 185 -11.13 5.94 -1.14
C GLY A 185 -10.72 6.62 -2.43
N PRO A 186 -10.51 7.96 -2.41
CA PRO A 186 -10.11 8.74 -3.58
C PRO A 186 -8.83 8.22 -4.23
N TYR A 187 -8.75 8.28 -5.56
CA TYR A 187 -7.62 7.84 -6.38
C TYR A 187 -7.36 6.32 -6.37
N HIS A 188 -8.28 5.52 -5.83
CA HIS A 188 -8.18 4.07 -5.88
C HIS A 188 -8.18 3.58 -7.33
N PHE A 189 -7.21 2.70 -7.67
CA PHE A 189 -7.00 2.29 -9.06
C PHE A 189 -8.22 1.55 -9.65
N PRO A 190 -8.67 1.88 -10.88
CA PRO A 190 -9.95 1.43 -11.44
C PRO A 190 -10.17 -0.07 -11.58
N GLU A 191 -9.11 -0.89 -11.58
CA GLU A 191 -9.21 -2.34 -11.64
C GLU A 191 -9.61 -3.01 -10.32
N LYS A 192 -9.51 -2.27 -9.21
CA LYS A 192 -9.84 -2.79 -7.87
C LYS A 192 -11.36 -2.85 -7.66
N LEU A 193 -11.80 -3.73 -6.74
CA LEU A 193 -13.21 -4.07 -6.54
C LEU A 193 -14.13 -2.83 -6.48
N ILE A 194 -13.89 -1.93 -5.53
CA ILE A 194 -14.80 -0.80 -5.29
C ILE A 194 -14.88 0.14 -6.50
N PRO A 195 -13.78 0.71 -7.03
CA PRO A 195 -13.88 1.62 -8.17
C PRO A 195 -14.38 0.93 -9.45
N LEU A 196 -14.05 -0.36 -9.66
CA LEU A 196 -14.57 -1.12 -10.79
C LEU A 196 -16.08 -1.28 -10.72
N MET A 197 -16.62 -1.64 -9.53
CA MET A 197 -18.06 -1.80 -9.34
C MET A 197 -18.79 -0.47 -9.49
N ILE A 198 -18.25 0.63 -8.97
CA ILE A 198 -18.81 1.97 -9.14
C ILE A 198 -18.85 2.35 -10.62
N ALA A 199 -17.72 2.20 -11.34
CA ALA A 199 -17.66 2.52 -12.76
C ALA A 199 -18.63 1.69 -13.60
N ASN A 200 -18.72 0.40 -13.32
CA ASN A 200 -19.66 -0.48 -14.01
C ASN A 200 -21.12 -0.13 -13.70
N ALA A 201 -21.47 0.10 -12.43
CA ALA A 201 -22.83 0.47 -12.03
C ALA A 201 -23.28 1.79 -12.68
N LEU A 202 -22.42 2.81 -12.71
CA LEU A 202 -22.70 4.11 -13.35
C LEU A 202 -22.93 3.98 -14.86
N ASN A 203 -22.28 3.02 -15.52
CA ASN A 203 -22.41 2.76 -16.95
C ASN A 203 -23.41 1.63 -17.29
N ASP A 204 -24.24 1.19 -16.33
CA ASP A 204 -25.18 0.10 -16.48
C ASP A 204 -24.58 -1.22 -17.00
N LYS A 205 -23.28 -1.44 -16.71
CA LYS A 205 -22.55 -2.66 -17.04
C LYS A 205 -22.72 -3.74 -15.97
N PRO A 206 -22.47 -5.01 -16.33
CA PRO A 206 -22.45 -6.12 -15.38
C PRO A 206 -21.43 -5.90 -14.25
N LEU A 207 -21.80 -6.34 -13.03
CA LEU A 207 -20.94 -6.25 -11.84
C LEU A 207 -20.26 -7.62 -11.60
N PRO A 208 -19.00 -7.80 -12.00
CA PRO A 208 -18.32 -9.08 -11.88
C PRO A 208 -17.97 -9.37 -10.40
N VAL A 209 -18.50 -10.48 -9.87
CA VAL A 209 -18.19 -10.96 -8.53
C VAL A 209 -17.43 -12.27 -8.66
N TYR A 210 -16.24 -12.34 -8.04
CA TYR A 210 -15.43 -13.57 -8.03
C TYR A 210 -16.07 -14.64 -7.14
N GLY A 211 -16.13 -15.86 -7.64
CA GLY A 211 -16.67 -17.01 -6.91
C GLY A 211 -18.10 -16.78 -6.41
N THR A 212 -18.36 -17.04 -5.13
CA THR A 212 -19.65 -16.78 -4.45
C THR A 212 -19.78 -15.33 -3.98
N GLY A 213 -18.69 -14.58 -3.93
CA GLY A 213 -18.63 -13.23 -3.34
C GLY A 213 -18.62 -13.20 -1.81
N GLU A 214 -18.45 -14.35 -1.17
CA GLU A 214 -18.46 -14.51 0.30
C GLU A 214 -17.12 -14.22 0.96
N ASN A 215 -16.07 -13.93 0.16
CA ASN A 215 -14.78 -13.50 0.70
C ASN A 215 -14.96 -12.26 1.55
N VAL A 216 -14.60 -12.36 2.82
CA VAL A 216 -14.63 -11.26 3.78
C VAL A 216 -13.34 -10.47 3.69
N ARG A 217 -13.44 -9.15 3.75
CA ARG A 217 -12.30 -8.22 3.84
C ARG A 217 -12.62 -7.14 4.87
N ASP A 218 -11.63 -6.75 5.62
CA ASP A 218 -11.69 -5.53 6.42
C ASP A 218 -11.38 -4.32 5.53
N TRP A 219 -12.24 -3.32 5.53
CA TRP A 219 -12.17 -2.16 4.65
C TRP A 219 -11.76 -0.91 5.43
N LEU A 220 -10.55 -0.42 5.15
CA LEU A 220 -9.93 0.73 5.77
C LEU A 220 -10.02 1.96 4.85
N TYR A 221 -10.59 3.07 5.33
CA TYR A 221 -10.61 4.31 4.56
C TYR A 221 -9.20 4.90 4.45
N VAL A 222 -8.80 5.29 3.25
CA VAL A 222 -7.42 5.66 2.94
C VAL A 222 -6.91 6.84 3.76
N GLU A 223 -7.75 7.83 4.06
CA GLU A 223 -7.34 8.95 4.91
C GLU A 223 -7.04 8.53 6.35
N ASP A 224 -7.79 7.57 6.88
CA ASP A 224 -7.53 7.05 8.23
C ASP A 224 -6.24 6.22 8.25
N HIS A 225 -5.95 5.49 7.18
CA HIS A 225 -4.64 4.85 7.00
C HIS A 225 -3.51 5.89 6.95
N CYS A 226 -3.66 6.97 6.19
CA CYS A 226 -2.66 8.05 6.12
C CYS A 226 -2.42 8.69 7.50
N LYS A 227 -3.48 8.93 8.29
CA LYS A 227 -3.38 9.43 9.68
C LYS A 227 -2.65 8.44 10.59
N ALA A 228 -2.91 7.13 10.42
CA ALA A 228 -2.22 6.09 11.19
C ALA A 228 -0.72 6.05 10.86
N ILE A 229 -0.34 6.11 9.57
CA ILE A 229 1.07 6.18 9.15
C ILE A 229 1.74 7.43 9.71
N ASP A 230 1.08 8.59 9.62
CA ASP A 230 1.57 9.85 10.19
C ASP A 230 1.85 9.70 11.70
N LEU A 231 0.91 9.12 12.44
CA LEU A 231 1.10 8.83 13.86
C LEU A 231 2.30 7.91 14.11
N ILE A 232 2.44 6.84 13.31
CA ILE A 232 3.52 5.85 13.47
C ILE A 232 4.89 6.46 13.17
N ILE A 233 5.03 7.24 12.10
CA ILE A 233 6.34 7.81 11.73
C ILE A 233 6.84 8.84 12.75
N HIS A 234 5.94 9.55 13.43
CA HIS A 234 6.29 10.55 14.43
C HIS A 234 6.42 9.98 15.84
N ASN A 235 5.53 9.05 16.23
CA ASN A 235 5.40 8.59 17.62
C ASN A 235 5.61 7.08 17.81
N GLY A 236 5.67 6.31 16.72
CA GLY A 236 5.85 4.87 16.79
C GLY A 236 7.20 4.46 17.36
N ARG A 237 7.22 3.35 18.10
CA ARG A 237 8.43 2.76 18.64
C ARG A 237 9.27 2.14 17.53
N VAL A 238 10.56 2.43 17.54
CA VAL A 238 11.53 1.89 16.58
C VAL A 238 11.61 0.37 16.72
N GLY A 239 11.63 -0.32 15.56
CA GLY A 239 11.70 -1.78 15.49
C GLY A 239 10.35 -2.49 15.59
N GLU A 240 9.24 -1.76 15.76
CA GLU A 240 7.91 -2.33 15.94
C GLU A 240 7.10 -2.40 14.63
N VAL A 241 6.20 -3.37 14.63
CA VAL A 241 5.16 -3.56 13.62
C VAL A 241 3.84 -3.06 14.19
N TYR A 242 2.96 -2.49 13.33
CA TYR A 242 1.65 -1.98 13.69
C TYR A 242 0.61 -2.51 12.71
N ASN A 243 -0.42 -3.19 13.20
CA ASN A 243 -1.58 -3.51 12.39
C ASN A 243 -2.50 -2.29 12.28
N VAL A 244 -2.96 -2.00 11.06
CA VAL A 244 -3.85 -0.88 10.78
C VAL A 244 -5.08 -1.41 10.05
N GLY A 245 -6.16 -1.64 10.79
CA GLY A 245 -7.43 -2.15 10.29
C GLY A 245 -8.56 -1.16 10.44
N GLY A 246 -9.64 -1.39 9.70
CA GLY A 246 -10.85 -0.57 9.72
C GLY A 246 -11.91 -1.02 10.71
N HIS A 247 -11.85 -2.27 11.19
CA HIS A 247 -12.93 -2.95 11.91
C HIS A 247 -14.26 -2.86 11.15
N ASN A 248 -14.19 -3.05 9.84
CA ASN A 248 -15.30 -2.90 8.92
C ASN A 248 -15.34 -4.07 7.94
N GLU A 249 -15.43 -5.26 8.50
CA GLU A 249 -15.46 -6.51 7.75
C GLU A 249 -16.76 -6.60 6.94
N LYS A 250 -16.61 -6.81 5.64
CA LYS A 250 -17.71 -7.00 4.69
C LYS A 250 -17.32 -8.06 3.66
N THR A 251 -18.31 -8.83 3.26
CA THR A 251 -18.17 -9.67 2.07
C THR A 251 -18.10 -8.82 0.80
N ASN A 252 -17.45 -9.32 -0.24
CA ASN A 252 -17.45 -8.66 -1.53
C ASN A 252 -18.88 -8.40 -2.05
N LEU A 253 -19.80 -9.33 -1.78
CA LEU A 253 -21.19 -9.19 -2.17
C LEU A 253 -21.91 -8.07 -1.40
N GLU A 254 -21.63 -7.89 -0.10
CA GLU A 254 -22.17 -6.77 0.69
C GLU A 254 -21.68 -5.43 0.16
N ILE A 255 -20.40 -5.32 -0.19
CA ILE A 255 -19.83 -4.10 -0.81
C ILE A 255 -20.55 -3.77 -2.10
N VAL A 256 -20.76 -4.74 -2.99
CA VAL A 256 -21.49 -4.52 -4.25
C VAL A 256 -22.92 -4.05 -3.98
N LYS A 257 -23.64 -4.65 -3.02
CA LYS A 257 -24.99 -4.22 -2.63
C LYS A 257 -25.02 -2.79 -2.08
N ILE A 258 -24.03 -2.42 -1.26
CA ILE A 258 -23.89 -1.06 -0.74
C ILE A 258 -23.70 -0.08 -1.89
N ILE A 259 -22.78 -0.35 -2.82
CA ILE A 259 -22.53 0.49 -4.00
C ILE A 259 -23.82 0.67 -4.84
N CYS A 260 -24.54 -0.41 -5.12
CA CYS A 260 -25.79 -0.34 -5.87
C CYS A 260 -26.83 0.53 -5.16
N ARG A 261 -26.97 0.38 -3.85
CA ARG A 261 -27.91 1.18 -3.05
C ARG A 261 -27.52 2.67 -3.05
N GLU A 262 -26.26 3.00 -2.82
CA GLU A 262 -25.78 4.40 -2.76
C GLU A 262 -25.88 5.11 -4.14
N LEU A 263 -25.83 4.34 -5.24
CA LEU A 263 -25.96 4.86 -6.60
C LEU A 263 -27.41 4.81 -7.13
N ASP A 264 -28.38 4.34 -6.34
CA ASP A 264 -29.76 4.08 -6.76
C ASP A 264 -29.84 3.20 -8.02
N LYS A 265 -29.03 2.15 -8.06
CA LYS A 265 -28.93 1.20 -9.18
C LYS A 265 -29.44 -0.17 -8.73
N PRO A 266 -30.14 -0.91 -9.64
CA PRO A 266 -30.54 -2.29 -9.33
C PRO A 266 -29.33 -3.19 -9.12
N ASP A 267 -29.45 -4.14 -8.19
CA ASP A 267 -28.45 -5.19 -7.97
C ASP A 267 -28.42 -6.13 -9.20
N ARG A 268 -27.67 -5.72 -10.23
CA ARG A 268 -27.48 -6.52 -11.45
C ARG A 268 -26.34 -7.49 -11.26
N LYS A 269 -26.55 -8.54 -10.46
CA LYS A 269 -25.65 -9.68 -10.40
C LYS A 269 -25.47 -10.26 -11.78
N SER A 270 -24.33 -10.11 -12.37
CA SER A 270 -24.01 -10.78 -13.60
C SER A 270 -22.61 -11.34 -13.58
N THR A 271 -22.57 -12.57 -14.00
CA THR A 271 -21.42 -13.33 -14.48
C THR A 271 -20.27 -13.47 -13.49
N ARG A 272 -20.29 -14.60 -12.81
CA ARG A 272 -19.12 -15.18 -12.15
C ARG A 272 -18.00 -15.29 -13.17
N LEU A 273 -16.95 -14.49 -13.01
CA LEU A 273 -15.69 -14.83 -13.63
C LEU A 273 -15.18 -16.07 -12.91
N ASN A 274 -15.22 -17.22 -13.56
CA ASN A 274 -14.55 -18.42 -13.11
C ASN A 274 -13.04 -18.10 -13.13
N SER A 275 -12.50 -17.59 -12.04
CA SER A 275 -11.07 -17.66 -11.85
C SER A 275 -10.73 -19.11 -11.53
N SER A 276 -9.83 -19.71 -12.30
CA SER A 276 -9.24 -21.03 -12.06
C SER A 276 -8.45 -21.11 -10.72
N HIS A 277 -8.58 -20.12 -9.85
CA HIS A 277 -7.83 -19.93 -8.60
C HIS A 277 -8.68 -20.01 -7.33
N ALA A 278 -9.91 -20.52 -7.42
CA ALA A 278 -10.68 -20.92 -6.24
C ALA A 278 -10.25 -22.35 -5.84
N ARG A 279 -9.08 -22.49 -5.24
CA ARG A 279 -8.71 -23.67 -4.42
C ARG A 279 -7.88 -23.20 -3.24
#